data_2ce4ceea2a4253e5adf18c7a41a7e79e
#
_entry.id   2ce4ceea2a4253e5adf18c7a41a7e79e
#
_cell.length_a   1.000
_cell.length_b   1.000
_cell.length_c   1.000
_cell.angle_alpha   90.00
_cell.angle_beta   90.00
_cell.angle_gamma   90.00
#
_symmetry.space_group_name_H-M   'P 1'
#
loop_
_entity.id
_entity.type
_entity.pdbx_description
1 polymer ?
#
loop_
_entity_poly.entity_id
_entity_poly.type
_entity_poly.pdbx_seq_one_letter_code
_entity_poly.pdbx_strand_id
1 'polypeptide(L)'
;MPEIKLDVVGEDLSVELAPWGRIHVRNKRPAGVEKFASDRIVIFQHGATYGGAAFDIPFGGMSWMDYVAARGFDCYYLDLPGYGRSQRPSQMDEPADKHPPFMRTPDAATCLGAVVDFVRRRRGVEKVCLVGWSWGTAITSYYTSGHNDAVERLTLYAPVWDRSNSSPSPIHVDGNVGAYRTVDREATLKRRLGGLDERQKADIIPAGWFDQWWSAVSATDPKGGGKTVRAPNGVVLDGIEYWSAGKPLYDPARITVPLLVVVGEWDNDTPRSMAETVFPMFAAVPWKRLSVLGGGTHAMLMERNRILLYRTVQQFLEEPPPGPEALA
;
A
#
# COMPACT_ATOMS: atom_id res chain seq x y z
N MET A 1 -1.25 14.56 -26.57
CA MET A 1 -1.65 13.39 -27.38
C MET A 1 -2.95 12.85 -26.79
N PRO A 2 -3.92 12.38 -27.61
CA PRO A 2 -5.08 11.68 -27.06
C PRO A 2 -4.59 10.46 -26.30
N GLU A 3 -5.06 10.31 -25.06
CA GLU A 3 -4.74 9.19 -24.18
C GLU A 3 -5.37 7.93 -24.78
N ILE A 4 -4.56 7.01 -25.31
CA ILE A 4 -5.06 5.71 -25.80
C ILE A 4 -5.48 4.94 -24.54
N LYS A 5 -6.78 4.86 -24.29
CA LYS A 5 -7.35 3.98 -23.26
C LYS A 5 -7.48 2.59 -23.85
N LEU A 6 -6.68 1.67 -23.35
CA LEU A 6 -6.83 0.24 -23.64
C LEU A 6 -7.98 -0.34 -22.80
N ASP A 7 -8.73 -1.27 -23.36
CA ASP A 7 -9.68 -2.06 -22.58
C ASP A 7 -8.92 -2.84 -21.51
N VAL A 8 -9.50 -2.91 -20.30
CA VAL A 8 -8.87 -3.57 -19.14
C VAL A 8 -9.62 -4.84 -18.80
N VAL A 9 -8.87 -5.92 -18.65
CA VAL A 9 -9.36 -7.21 -18.14
C VAL A 9 -8.76 -7.47 -16.76
N GLY A 10 -9.48 -8.24 -15.93
CA GLY A 10 -9.04 -8.57 -14.59
C GLY A 10 -9.32 -10.02 -14.23
N GLU A 11 -8.46 -10.60 -13.39
CA GLU A 11 -8.60 -11.96 -12.88
C GLU A 11 -8.17 -12.07 -11.41
N ASP A 12 -8.74 -13.00 -10.68
CA ASP A 12 -8.33 -13.35 -9.33
C ASP A 12 -7.40 -14.56 -9.38
N LEU A 13 -6.28 -14.47 -8.67
CA LEU A 13 -5.21 -15.44 -8.61
C LEU A 13 -4.93 -15.80 -7.15
N SER A 14 -4.12 -16.83 -6.93
CA SER A 14 -3.65 -17.17 -5.58
C SER A 14 -2.24 -17.70 -5.57
N VAL A 15 -1.55 -17.46 -4.44
CA VAL A 15 -0.23 -18.01 -4.13
C VAL A 15 -0.32 -18.74 -2.81
N GLU A 16 0.12 -20.01 -2.78
CA GLU A 16 0.20 -20.77 -1.53
C GLU A 16 1.57 -20.56 -0.88
N LEU A 17 1.55 -20.23 0.41
CA LEU A 17 2.77 -19.95 1.18
C LEU A 17 2.65 -20.50 2.62
N ALA A 18 3.39 -21.55 2.97
CA ALA A 18 3.48 -22.01 4.34
C ALA A 18 4.25 -21.00 5.22
N PRO A 19 3.86 -20.78 6.47
CA PRO A 19 2.69 -21.35 7.16
C PRO A 19 1.40 -20.55 6.93
N TRP A 20 1.41 -19.50 6.10
CA TRP A 20 0.36 -18.50 5.96
C TRP A 20 -0.83 -18.95 5.11
N GLY A 21 -0.69 -20.03 4.32
CA GLY A 21 -1.71 -20.55 3.43
C GLY A 21 -1.92 -19.68 2.18
N ARG A 22 -3.16 -19.59 1.72
CA ARG A 22 -3.52 -18.95 0.46
C ARG A 22 -3.50 -17.42 0.53
N ILE A 23 -2.63 -16.82 -0.27
CA ILE A 23 -2.56 -15.37 -0.52
C ILE A 23 -3.39 -15.06 -1.76
N HIS A 24 -4.41 -14.21 -1.63
CA HIS A 24 -5.20 -13.71 -2.75
C HIS A 24 -4.39 -12.65 -3.51
N VAL A 25 -4.42 -12.73 -4.83
CA VAL A 25 -3.79 -11.78 -5.74
C VAL A 25 -4.79 -11.37 -6.81
N ARG A 26 -5.01 -10.09 -6.98
CA ARG A 26 -5.81 -9.52 -8.07
C ARG A 26 -4.90 -9.03 -9.17
N ASN A 27 -5.17 -9.40 -10.42
CA ASN A 27 -4.49 -8.87 -11.60
C ASN A 27 -5.45 -8.02 -12.44
N LYS A 28 -4.95 -6.92 -13.00
CA LYS A 28 -5.58 -6.15 -14.08
C LYS A 28 -4.54 -5.78 -15.12
N ARG A 29 -4.91 -5.93 -16.40
CA ARG A 29 -4.02 -5.64 -17.54
C ARG A 29 -4.81 -5.21 -18.78
N PRO A 30 -4.17 -4.64 -19.79
CA PRO A 30 -4.80 -4.41 -21.09
C PRO A 30 -5.30 -5.72 -21.71
N ALA A 31 -6.48 -5.70 -22.30
CA ALA A 31 -7.03 -6.84 -23.03
C ALA A 31 -6.12 -7.22 -24.20
N GLY A 32 -5.90 -8.53 -24.38
CA GLY A 32 -5.08 -9.05 -25.49
C GLY A 32 -3.56 -8.88 -25.33
N VAL A 33 -3.08 -8.28 -24.21
CA VAL A 33 -1.64 -8.15 -23.94
C VAL A 33 -1.21 -9.21 -22.93
N GLU A 34 -0.25 -10.06 -23.33
CA GLU A 34 0.25 -11.17 -22.50
C GLU A 34 1.74 -11.02 -22.14
N LYS A 35 2.48 -10.20 -22.88
CA LYS A 35 3.92 -9.97 -22.64
C LYS A 35 4.14 -8.54 -22.17
N PHE A 36 4.91 -8.40 -21.11
CA PHE A 36 5.25 -7.11 -20.49
C PHE A 36 6.74 -7.05 -20.21
N ALA A 37 7.35 -5.88 -20.37
CA ALA A 37 8.69 -5.63 -19.86
C ALA A 37 8.66 -5.42 -18.33
N SER A 38 9.80 -5.57 -17.66
CA SER A 38 9.91 -5.44 -16.20
C SER A 38 9.37 -4.11 -15.66
N ASP A 39 9.64 -3.01 -16.38
CA ASP A 39 9.19 -1.65 -16.04
C ASP A 39 7.68 -1.42 -16.28
N ARG A 40 6.98 -2.40 -16.85
CA ARG A 40 5.52 -2.37 -17.12
C ARG A 40 4.72 -3.31 -16.22
N ILE A 41 5.33 -3.87 -15.18
CA ILE A 41 4.66 -4.73 -14.21
C ILE A 41 4.73 -4.06 -12.84
N VAL A 42 3.57 -3.85 -12.20
CA VAL A 42 3.48 -3.18 -10.90
C VAL A 42 2.68 -3.98 -9.90
N ILE A 43 3.22 -4.13 -8.69
CA ILE A 43 2.56 -4.77 -7.55
C ILE A 43 2.26 -3.71 -6.49
N PHE A 44 0.98 -3.57 -6.14
CA PHE A 44 0.49 -2.70 -5.08
C PHE A 44 0.42 -3.47 -3.76
N GLN A 45 1.07 -2.93 -2.72
CA GLN A 45 1.04 -3.44 -1.36
C GLN A 45 0.20 -2.53 -0.47
N HIS A 46 -0.88 -3.07 0.09
CA HIS A 46 -1.77 -2.34 0.99
C HIS A 46 -1.12 -2.01 2.34
N GLY A 47 -1.71 -1.03 3.03
CA GLY A 47 -1.34 -0.64 4.38
C GLY A 47 -2.02 -1.47 5.48
N ALA A 48 -2.06 -0.92 6.68
CA ALA A 48 -2.73 -1.52 7.83
C ALA A 48 -4.25 -1.49 7.70
N THR A 49 -4.94 -2.44 8.34
CA THR A 49 -6.39 -2.54 8.53
C THR A 49 -7.18 -3.08 7.34
N TYR A 50 -6.93 -2.59 6.13
CA TYR A 50 -7.71 -2.96 4.93
C TYR A 50 -6.82 -3.64 3.90
N GLY A 51 -7.40 -4.60 3.16
CA GLY A 51 -6.69 -5.30 2.10
C GLY A 51 -6.50 -4.47 0.82
N GLY A 52 -5.96 -5.11 -0.21
CA GLY A 52 -5.59 -4.50 -1.48
C GLY A 52 -6.79 -4.05 -2.35
N ALA A 53 -8.01 -4.46 -2.03
CA ALA A 53 -9.21 -4.03 -2.74
C ALA A 53 -9.34 -2.50 -2.86
N ALA A 54 -8.75 -1.74 -1.94
CA ALA A 54 -8.70 -0.27 -1.98
C ALA A 54 -8.10 0.28 -3.29
N PHE A 55 -7.20 -0.46 -3.93
CA PHE A 55 -6.60 -0.06 -5.22
C PHE A 55 -7.48 -0.33 -6.43
N ASP A 56 -8.52 -1.18 -6.29
CA ASP A 56 -9.38 -1.63 -7.38
C ASP A 56 -10.85 -1.15 -7.26
N ILE A 57 -11.13 -0.16 -6.42
CA ILE A 57 -12.47 0.43 -6.31
C ILE A 57 -12.64 1.53 -7.37
N PRO A 58 -13.66 1.43 -8.25
CA PRO A 58 -13.82 2.35 -9.38
C PRO A 58 -14.49 3.67 -8.97
N PHE A 59 -13.83 4.48 -8.15
CA PHE A 59 -14.31 5.80 -7.78
C PHE A 59 -14.48 6.69 -9.02
N GLY A 60 -15.70 7.22 -9.22
CA GLY A 60 -16.00 8.01 -10.42
C GLY A 60 -15.77 7.24 -11.73
N GLY A 61 -15.99 5.90 -11.70
CA GLY A 61 -15.92 5.03 -12.87
C GLY A 61 -14.52 4.46 -13.18
N MET A 62 -13.50 4.72 -12.36
CA MET A 62 -12.13 4.25 -12.63
C MET A 62 -11.35 4.02 -11.32
N SER A 63 -10.83 2.81 -11.12
CA SER A 63 -9.91 2.48 -10.03
C SER A 63 -8.47 2.93 -10.35
N TRP A 64 -7.59 2.90 -9.34
CA TRP A 64 -6.17 3.13 -9.59
C TRP A 64 -5.58 2.05 -10.49
N MET A 65 -5.94 0.79 -10.29
CA MET A 65 -5.50 -0.29 -11.16
C MET A 65 -6.02 -0.14 -12.60
N ASP A 66 -7.28 0.29 -12.79
CA ASP A 66 -7.80 0.61 -14.14
C ASP A 66 -6.98 1.71 -14.82
N TYR A 67 -6.67 2.76 -14.04
CA TYR A 67 -5.89 3.90 -14.54
C TYR A 67 -4.51 3.48 -15.05
N VAL A 68 -3.82 2.62 -14.31
CA VAL A 68 -2.47 2.15 -14.64
C VAL A 68 -2.52 1.09 -15.74
N ALA A 69 -3.45 0.12 -15.66
CA ALA A 69 -3.62 -0.91 -16.68
C ALA A 69 -4.00 -0.34 -18.05
N ALA A 70 -4.92 0.64 -18.10
CA ALA A 70 -5.30 1.31 -19.35
C ALA A 70 -4.13 2.05 -20.04
N ARG A 71 -2.99 2.19 -19.36
CA ARG A 71 -1.73 2.77 -19.89
C ARG A 71 -0.68 1.72 -20.23
N GLY A 72 -1.08 0.48 -20.36
CA GLY A 72 -0.21 -0.59 -20.83
C GLY A 72 0.57 -1.33 -19.76
N PHE A 73 0.13 -1.24 -18.49
CA PHE A 73 0.78 -1.95 -17.38
C PHE A 73 0.02 -3.22 -17.00
N ASP A 74 0.76 -4.20 -16.52
CA ASP A 74 0.27 -5.38 -15.84
C ASP A 74 0.27 -5.11 -14.32
N CYS A 75 -0.92 -4.93 -13.75
CA CYS A 75 -1.09 -4.48 -12.37
C CYS A 75 -1.52 -5.62 -11.47
N TYR A 76 -0.92 -5.70 -10.31
CA TYR A 76 -1.30 -6.65 -9.27
C TYR A 76 -1.53 -5.94 -7.94
N TYR A 77 -2.43 -6.44 -7.11
CA TYR A 77 -2.35 -6.28 -5.67
C TYR A 77 -2.42 -7.63 -4.98
N LEU A 78 -1.90 -7.71 -3.77
CA LEU A 78 -2.08 -8.85 -2.90
C LEU A 78 -2.86 -8.45 -1.65
N ASP A 79 -3.57 -9.40 -1.08
CA ASP A 79 -4.06 -9.32 0.29
C ASP A 79 -3.12 -10.13 1.19
N LEU A 80 -2.58 -9.55 2.26
CA LEU A 80 -1.81 -10.30 3.24
C LEU A 80 -2.70 -11.30 4.00
N PRO A 81 -2.17 -12.42 4.51
CA PRO A 81 -2.93 -13.33 5.39
C PRO A 81 -3.56 -12.58 6.56
N GLY A 82 -4.83 -12.86 6.80
CA GLY A 82 -5.64 -12.11 7.78
C GLY A 82 -6.30 -10.84 7.24
N TYR A 83 -6.01 -10.45 6.00
CA TYR A 83 -6.61 -9.29 5.31
C TYR A 83 -7.37 -9.72 4.06
N GLY A 84 -8.27 -8.85 3.62
CA GLY A 84 -8.94 -8.98 2.32
C GLY A 84 -9.55 -10.36 2.08
N ARG A 85 -9.26 -10.93 0.92
CA ARG A 85 -9.71 -12.26 0.48
C ARG A 85 -8.70 -13.37 0.73
N SER A 86 -7.55 -13.06 1.34
CA SER A 86 -6.56 -14.06 1.73
C SER A 86 -7.04 -14.93 2.87
N GLN A 87 -6.38 -16.06 3.06
CA GLN A 87 -6.67 -16.95 4.17
C GLN A 87 -6.54 -16.23 5.50
N ARG A 88 -7.48 -16.48 6.40
CA ARG A 88 -7.40 -16.01 7.77
C ARG A 88 -6.81 -17.11 8.63
N PRO A 89 -5.70 -16.85 9.34
CA PRO A 89 -5.14 -17.78 10.31
C PRO A 89 -6.14 -18.10 11.41
N SER A 90 -6.07 -19.33 11.96
CA SER A 90 -7.03 -19.85 12.94
C SER A 90 -7.16 -19.00 14.21
N GLN A 91 -6.09 -18.30 14.62
CA GLN A 91 -6.15 -17.36 15.73
C GLN A 91 -7.14 -16.21 15.53
N MET A 92 -7.60 -15.95 14.31
CA MET A 92 -8.70 -15.00 14.04
C MET A 92 -10.09 -15.62 14.24
N ASP A 93 -10.19 -16.89 14.53
CA ASP A 93 -11.44 -17.57 14.84
C ASP A 93 -11.76 -17.58 16.34
N GLU A 94 -10.78 -17.25 17.17
CA GLU A 94 -10.85 -17.14 18.62
C GLU A 94 -10.81 -15.67 19.09
N PRO A 95 -11.15 -15.37 20.35
CA PRO A 95 -10.96 -14.04 20.94
C PRO A 95 -9.52 -13.55 20.79
N ALA A 96 -9.36 -12.28 20.44
CA ALA A 96 -8.06 -11.71 20.09
C ALA A 96 -7.01 -11.80 21.20
N ASP A 97 -7.45 -11.71 22.47
CA ASP A 97 -6.60 -11.77 23.66
C ASP A 97 -6.03 -13.16 23.95
N LYS A 98 -6.50 -14.21 23.28
CA LYS A 98 -6.00 -15.58 23.43
C LYS A 98 -4.72 -15.86 22.68
N HIS A 99 -4.36 -15.01 21.74
CA HIS A 99 -3.20 -15.19 20.87
C HIS A 99 -2.37 -13.92 20.75
N PRO A 100 -1.04 -14.04 20.59
CA PRO A 100 -0.18 -12.88 20.35
C PRO A 100 -0.45 -12.23 18.98
N PRO A 101 -0.03 -10.96 18.79
CA PRO A 101 -0.04 -10.30 17.50
C PRO A 101 0.73 -11.10 16.44
N PHE A 102 0.22 -11.13 15.21
CA PHE A 102 0.83 -11.79 14.07
C PHE A 102 0.82 -10.89 12.85
N MET A 103 1.48 -11.31 11.77
CA MET A 103 1.66 -10.58 10.52
C MET A 103 2.40 -9.25 10.76
N ARG A 104 3.61 -9.37 11.28
CA ARG A 104 4.55 -8.25 11.42
C ARG A 104 5.17 -7.89 10.07
N THR A 105 5.89 -6.78 10.00
CA THR A 105 6.51 -6.31 8.74
C THR A 105 7.42 -7.37 8.07
N PRO A 106 8.28 -8.12 8.79
CA PRO A 106 9.06 -9.20 8.18
C PRO A 106 8.20 -10.33 7.58
N ASP A 107 7.12 -10.73 8.27
CA ASP A 107 6.18 -11.75 7.78
C ASP A 107 5.48 -11.28 6.50
N ALA A 108 5.01 -10.02 6.53
CA ALA A 108 4.36 -9.39 5.39
C ALA A 108 5.31 -9.24 4.18
N ALA A 109 6.58 -8.92 4.43
CA ALA A 109 7.60 -8.86 3.38
C ALA A 109 7.90 -10.25 2.77
N THR A 110 7.86 -11.32 3.58
CA THR A 110 7.94 -12.70 3.08
C THR A 110 6.76 -13.03 2.18
N CYS A 111 5.54 -12.63 2.56
CA CYS A 111 4.34 -12.81 1.73
C CYS A 111 4.43 -12.00 0.43
N LEU A 112 4.88 -10.75 0.47
CA LEU A 112 5.14 -9.95 -0.71
C LEU A 112 6.18 -10.63 -1.63
N GLY A 113 7.29 -11.12 -1.08
CA GLY A 113 8.33 -11.83 -1.83
C GLY A 113 7.80 -13.04 -2.59
N ALA A 114 6.94 -13.86 -1.96
CA ALA A 114 6.30 -14.99 -2.64
C ALA A 114 5.44 -14.55 -3.84
N VAL A 115 4.73 -13.42 -3.71
CA VAL A 115 3.92 -12.85 -4.81
C VAL A 115 4.82 -12.24 -5.89
N VAL A 116 5.90 -11.54 -5.53
CA VAL A 116 6.90 -11.03 -6.49
C VAL A 116 7.46 -12.19 -7.33
N ASP A 117 7.89 -13.26 -6.69
CA ASP A 117 8.43 -14.44 -7.38
C ASP A 117 7.39 -15.14 -8.27
N PHE A 118 6.13 -15.20 -7.81
CA PHE A 118 5.02 -15.71 -8.62
C PHE A 118 4.83 -14.88 -9.89
N VAL A 119 4.77 -13.54 -9.76
CA VAL A 119 4.58 -12.62 -10.90
C VAL A 119 5.76 -12.68 -11.86
N ARG A 120 6.99 -12.68 -11.34
CA ARG A 120 8.22 -12.81 -12.14
C ARG A 120 8.22 -14.08 -12.98
N ARG A 121 7.91 -15.22 -12.37
CA ARG A 121 7.80 -16.51 -13.11
C ARG A 121 6.65 -16.50 -14.11
N ARG A 122 5.49 -15.97 -13.73
CA ARG A 122 4.31 -15.87 -14.60
C ARG A 122 4.59 -15.06 -15.88
N ARG A 123 5.37 -13.99 -15.77
CA ARG A 123 5.65 -13.07 -16.88
C ARG A 123 7.00 -13.28 -17.54
N GLY A 124 7.85 -14.11 -16.97
CA GLY A 124 9.20 -14.37 -17.51
C GLY A 124 10.10 -13.14 -17.40
N VAL A 125 9.99 -12.36 -16.30
CA VAL A 125 10.76 -11.15 -16.06
C VAL A 125 11.63 -11.29 -14.82
N GLU A 126 12.70 -10.50 -14.74
CA GLU A 126 13.61 -10.50 -13.59
C GLU A 126 13.17 -9.56 -12.48
N LYS A 127 12.52 -8.44 -12.83
CA LYS A 127 12.16 -7.37 -11.91
C LYS A 127 10.71 -6.95 -12.07
N VAL A 128 10.16 -6.30 -11.03
CA VAL A 128 8.83 -5.67 -11.03
C VAL A 128 8.89 -4.32 -10.30
N CYS A 129 7.97 -3.41 -10.61
CA CYS A 129 7.78 -2.19 -9.85
C CYS A 129 6.93 -2.48 -8.60
N LEU A 130 7.27 -1.84 -7.47
CA LEU A 130 6.51 -1.93 -6.23
C LEU A 130 5.90 -0.58 -5.86
N VAL A 131 4.64 -0.59 -5.43
CA VAL A 131 3.95 0.58 -4.87
C VAL A 131 3.42 0.19 -3.50
N GLY A 132 4.02 0.72 -2.43
CA GLY A 132 3.55 0.53 -1.06
C GLY A 132 2.72 1.72 -0.59
N TRP A 133 1.61 1.46 0.13
CA TRP A 133 0.81 2.49 0.78
C TRP A 133 0.84 2.33 2.31
N SER A 134 1.13 3.41 3.04
CA SER A 134 1.11 3.40 4.51
C SER A 134 2.07 2.35 5.08
N TRP A 135 1.62 1.43 5.91
CA TRP A 135 2.41 0.28 6.35
C TRP A 135 3.00 -0.52 5.18
N GLY A 136 2.31 -0.56 4.03
CA GLY A 136 2.84 -1.15 2.80
C GLY A 136 4.17 -0.56 2.36
N THR A 137 4.47 0.69 2.73
CA THR A 137 5.77 1.31 2.45
C THR A 137 6.90 0.67 3.26
N ALA A 138 6.65 0.36 4.54
CA ALA A 138 7.61 -0.36 5.37
C ALA A 138 7.84 -1.79 4.86
N ILE A 139 6.77 -2.48 4.41
CA ILE A 139 6.84 -3.83 3.85
C ILE A 139 7.67 -3.84 2.56
N THR A 140 7.35 -2.96 1.61
CA THR A 140 8.07 -2.89 0.32
C THR A 140 9.50 -2.44 0.49
N SER A 141 9.80 -1.51 1.41
CA SER A 141 11.15 -1.08 1.71
C SER A 141 11.97 -2.17 2.41
N TYR A 142 11.37 -2.87 3.39
CA TYR A 142 12.01 -3.99 4.06
C TYR A 142 12.39 -5.08 3.05
N TYR A 143 11.45 -5.46 2.16
CA TYR A 143 11.70 -6.41 1.09
C TYR A 143 12.81 -5.92 0.15
N THR A 144 12.69 -4.70 -0.38
CA THR A 144 13.63 -4.16 -1.38
C THR A 144 15.05 -4.03 -0.81
N SER A 145 15.22 -3.70 0.47
CA SER A 145 16.53 -3.59 1.11
C SER A 145 17.36 -4.88 1.10
N GLY A 146 16.71 -6.03 0.92
CA GLY A 146 17.35 -7.34 0.74
C GLY A 146 17.25 -7.91 -0.68
N HIS A 147 16.47 -7.31 -1.59
CA HIS A 147 16.12 -7.88 -2.89
C HIS A 147 16.06 -6.80 -4.00
N ASN A 148 17.07 -5.92 -4.06
CA ASN A 148 17.16 -4.89 -5.11
C ASN A 148 17.18 -5.47 -6.53
N ASP A 149 17.67 -6.70 -6.69
CA ASP A 149 17.73 -7.45 -7.95
C ASP A 149 16.34 -7.89 -8.46
N ALA A 150 15.32 -7.90 -7.59
CA ALA A 150 13.94 -8.24 -7.94
C ALA A 150 13.04 -7.01 -8.17
N VAL A 151 13.54 -5.80 -7.89
CA VAL A 151 12.75 -4.56 -7.93
C VAL A 151 13.28 -3.63 -9.03
N GLU A 152 12.38 -3.19 -9.91
CA GLU A 152 12.70 -2.24 -10.98
C GLU A 152 12.61 -0.79 -10.47
N ARG A 153 11.53 -0.46 -9.77
CA ARG A 153 11.26 0.85 -9.17
C ARG A 153 10.46 0.68 -7.88
N LEU A 154 10.70 1.56 -6.92
CA LEU A 154 9.97 1.59 -5.65
C LEU A 154 9.21 2.90 -5.50
N THR A 155 7.91 2.81 -5.20
CA THR A 155 7.07 3.95 -4.81
C THR A 155 6.57 3.78 -3.39
N LEU A 156 6.82 4.78 -2.56
CA LEU A 156 6.38 4.86 -1.16
C LEU A 156 5.31 5.94 -1.04
N TYR A 157 4.03 5.53 -1.04
CA TYR A 157 2.92 6.44 -0.83
C TYR A 157 2.53 6.49 0.65
N ALA A 158 2.58 7.69 1.23
CA ALA A 158 2.31 7.94 2.64
C ALA A 158 3.21 7.10 3.57
N PRO A 159 4.54 7.29 3.53
CA PRO A 159 5.50 6.40 4.15
C PRO A 159 5.42 6.43 5.68
N VAL A 160 5.45 5.24 6.28
CA VAL A 160 5.63 5.07 7.73
C VAL A 160 7.11 5.13 8.05
N TRP A 161 7.48 5.98 9.00
CA TRP A 161 8.84 6.10 9.52
C TRP A 161 8.84 6.38 11.03
N ASP A 162 9.93 6.89 11.55
CA ASP A 162 10.10 7.23 12.96
C ASP A 162 8.98 8.15 13.48
N ARG A 163 8.38 7.77 14.60
CA ARG A 163 7.34 8.48 15.33
C ARG A 163 7.78 8.93 16.72
N SER A 164 9.03 8.73 17.10
CA SER A 164 9.51 9.04 18.46
C SER A 164 9.25 10.49 18.89
N ASN A 165 9.21 11.41 17.91
CA ASN A 165 8.91 12.83 18.12
C ASN A 165 7.57 13.28 17.49
N SER A 166 6.67 12.33 17.19
CA SER A 166 5.39 12.60 16.53
C SER A 166 4.20 12.26 17.41
N SER A 167 3.00 12.67 16.99
CA SER A 167 1.76 12.24 17.63
C SER A 167 1.65 10.72 17.69
N PRO A 168 0.95 10.16 18.70
CA PRO A 168 0.71 8.72 18.79
C PRO A 168 0.19 8.11 17.49
N SER A 169 0.48 6.84 17.29
CA SER A 169 -0.01 6.12 16.12
C SER A 169 -1.54 6.23 16.02
N PRO A 170 -2.11 6.54 14.84
CA PRO A 170 -3.55 6.55 14.65
C PRO A 170 -4.16 5.15 14.74
N ILE A 171 -3.33 4.11 14.75
CA ILE A 171 -3.71 2.73 15.01
C ILE A 171 -3.21 2.39 16.41
N HIS A 172 -4.10 2.50 17.39
CA HIS A 172 -3.82 2.21 18.78
C HIS A 172 -4.71 1.06 19.27
N VAL A 173 -4.20 0.28 20.21
CA VAL A 173 -4.92 -0.75 20.92
C VAL A 173 -4.66 -0.52 22.41
N ASP A 174 -5.73 -0.32 23.19
CA ASP A 174 -5.63 -0.14 24.62
C ASP A 174 -5.32 -1.47 25.30
N GLY A 175 -4.44 -1.45 26.30
CA GLY A 175 -4.09 -2.62 27.08
C GLY A 175 -3.17 -3.61 26.35
N ASN A 176 -3.40 -4.92 26.56
CA ASN A 176 -2.59 -5.97 25.97
C ASN A 176 -2.93 -6.15 24.48
N VAL A 177 -1.92 -6.09 23.61
CA VAL A 177 -2.10 -6.23 22.16
C VAL A 177 -2.33 -7.70 21.82
N GLY A 178 -3.57 -8.07 21.51
CA GLY A 178 -3.94 -9.41 21.05
C GLY A 178 -3.72 -9.63 19.57
N ALA A 179 -4.13 -10.78 19.05
CA ALA A 179 -3.88 -11.21 17.67
C ALA A 179 -4.41 -10.23 16.61
N TYR A 180 -5.57 -9.68 16.82
CA TYR A 180 -6.23 -8.76 15.86
C TYR A 180 -7.07 -7.70 16.59
N ARG A 181 -7.38 -6.62 15.87
CA ARG A 181 -8.35 -5.59 16.27
C ARG A 181 -9.55 -5.61 15.33
N THR A 182 -10.64 -5.05 15.81
CA THR A 182 -11.86 -4.83 15.02
C THR A 182 -12.10 -3.34 14.85
N VAL A 183 -12.39 -2.91 13.64
CA VAL A 183 -12.74 -1.52 13.32
C VAL A 183 -14.11 -1.48 12.67
N ASP A 184 -14.88 -0.43 12.98
CA ASP A 184 -16.18 -0.14 12.38
C ASP A 184 -16.14 1.04 11.40
N ARG A 185 -17.29 1.28 10.75
CA ARG A 185 -17.45 2.32 9.75
C ARG A 185 -17.27 3.73 10.32
N GLU A 186 -17.85 3.98 11.50
CA GLU A 186 -17.87 5.31 12.10
C GLU A 186 -16.47 5.72 12.58
N ALA A 187 -15.79 4.85 13.32
CA ALA A 187 -14.41 5.06 13.76
C ALA A 187 -13.48 5.26 12.56
N THR A 188 -13.71 4.53 11.47
CA THR A 188 -12.93 4.68 10.24
C THR A 188 -13.14 6.05 9.60
N LEU A 189 -14.40 6.50 9.43
CA LEU A 189 -14.69 7.81 8.85
C LEU A 189 -14.12 8.94 9.72
N LYS A 190 -14.32 8.86 11.04
CA LYS A 190 -13.74 9.81 11.99
C LYS A 190 -12.23 9.94 11.85
N ARG A 191 -11.54 8.82 11.72
CA ARG A 191 -10.08 8.81 11.49
C ARG A 191 -9.70 9.43 10.16
N ARG A 192 -10.40 9.11 9.06
CA ARG A 192 -10.12 9.66 7.72
C ARG A 192 -10.27 11.18 7.65
N LEU A 193 -11.21 11.72 8.40
CA LEU A 193 -11.47 13.15 8.47
C LEU A 193 -10.73 13.86 9.63
N GLY A 194 -9.97 13.12 10.41
CA GLY A 194 -9.22 13.65 11.55
C GLY A 194 -8.22 14.73 11.14
N GLY A 195 -8.16 15.82 11.92
CA GLY A 195 -7.24 16.95 11.67
C GLY A 195 -7.66 17.90 10.56
N LEU A 196 -8.78 17.64 9.85
CA LEU A 196 -9.34 18.53 8.84
C LEU A 196 -10.31 19.54 9.45
N ASP A 197 -10.33 20.75 8.90
CA ASP A 197 -11.38 21.74 9.21
C ASP A 197 -12.73 21.38 8.52
N GLU A 198 -13.82 22.06 8.87
CA GLU A 198 -15.15 21.74 8.36
C GLU A 198 -15.28 21.96 6.83
N ARG A 199 -14.54 22.92 6.26
CA ARG A 199 -14.53 23.16 4.82
C ARG A 199 -13.82 22.03 4.08
N GLN A 200 -12.68 21.59 4.60
CA GLN A 200 -11.93 20.45 4.05
C GLN A 200 -12.75 19.16 4.13
N LYS A 201 -13.39 18.88 5.29
CA LYS A 201 -14.25 17.69 5.47
C LYS A 201 -15.41 17.64 4.49
N ALA A 202 -16.04 18.79 4.22
CA ALA A 202 -17.21 18.86 3.35
C ALA A 202 -16.92 18.45 1.90
N ASP A 203 -15.67 18.55 1.46
CA ASP A 203 -15.33 18.47 0.04
C ASP A 203 -14.33 17.35 -0.32
N ILE A 204 -13.59 16.82 0.65
CA ILE A 204 -12.47 15.91 0.39
C ILE A 204 -12.92 14.55 -0.18
N ILE A 205 -13.99 13.95 0.38
CA ILE A 205 -14.54 12.68 -0.07
C ILE A 205 -15.87 12.93 -0.78
N PRO A 206 -15.97 12.74 -2.10
CA PRO A 206 -17.22 12.91 -2.82
C PRO A 206 -18.34 12.03 -2.26
N ALA A 207 -19.59 12.52 -2.36
CA ALA A 207 -20.77 11.83 -1.84
C ALA A 207 -20.83 10.37 -2.34
N GLY A 208 -21.10 9.44 -1.43
CA GLY A 208 -21.22 8.00 -1.70
C GLY A 208 -19.90 7.24 -1.87
N TRP A 209 -18.74 7.92 -2.01
CA TRP A 209 -17.47 7.20 -2.21
C TRP A 209 -16.99 6.49 -0.96
N PHE A 210 -17.21 7.07 0.22
CA PHE A 210 -16.89 6.38 1.46
C PHE A 210 -17.76 5.13 1.65
N ASP A 211 -19.04 5.18 1.30
CA ASP A 211 -19.94 4.03 1.39
C ASP A 211 -19.56 2.95 0.38
N GLN A 212 -19.21 3.34 -0.86
CA GLN A 212 -18.70 2.41 -1.88
C GLN A 212 -17.42 1.71 -1.38
N TRP A 213 -16.49 2.48 -0.79
CA TRP A 213 -15.25 1.94 -0.24
C TRP A 213 -15.52 1.01 0.95
N TRP A 214 -16.34 1.45 1.92
CA TRP A 214 -16.66 0.67 3.11
C TRP A 214 -17.32 -0.66 2.74
N SER A 215 -18.29 -0.62 1.84
CA SER A 215 -18.96 -1.81 1.34
C SER A 215 -17.96 -2.81 0.73
N ALA A 216 -17.04 -2.33 -0.10
CA ALA A 216 -16.05 -3.20 -0.74
C ALA A 216 -15.08 -3.83 0.26
N VAL A 217 -14.55 -3.06 1.21
CA VAL A 217 -13.54 -3.57 2.17
C VAL A 217 -14.18 -4.43 3.26
N SER A 218 -15.37 -4.06 3.77
CA SER A 218 -16.04 -4.82 4.84
C SER A 218 -16.61 -6.15 4.34
N ALA A 219 -16.99 -6.25 3.07
CA ALA A 219 -17.42 -7.49 2.44
C ALA A 219 -16.31 -8.56 2.39
N THR A 220 -15.04 -8.17 2.55
CA THR A 220 -13.91 -9.11 2.54
C THR A 220 -13.71 -9.82 3.88
N ASP A 221 -14.28 -9.34 4.98
CA ASP A 221 -14.22 -10.04 6.28
C ASP A 221 -15.47 -10.92 6.49
N PRO A 222 -15.33 -12.26 6.41
CA PRO A 222 -16.48 -13.17 6.49
C PRO A 222 -17.21 -13.12 7.82
N LYS A 223 -16.56 -12.69 8.91
CA LYS A 223 -17.18 -12.56 10.24
C LYS A 223 -17.59 -11.11 10.58
N GLY A 224 -17.25 -10.13 9.75
CA GLY A 224 -17.58 -8.72 9.97
C GLY A 224 -19.03 -8.35 9.65
N GLY A 225 -19.72 -9.18 8.87
CA GLY A 225 -21.11 -8.97 8.49
C GLY A 225 -21.38 -7.63 7.77
N GLY A 226 -20.39 -7.07 7.07
CA GLY A 226 -20.46 -5.76 6.43
C GLY A 226 -20.39 -4.56 7.40
N LYS A 227 -20.35 -4.81 8.72
CA LYS A 227 -20.37 -3.78 9.77
C LYS A 227 -18.99 -3.47 10.32
N THR A 228 -18.11 -4.46 10.33
CA THR A 228 -16.76 -4.36 10.89
C THR A 228 -15.74 -5.03 9.99
N VAL A 229 -14.46 -4.70 10.23
CA VAL A 229 -13.32 -5.37 9.61
C VAL A 229 -12.34 -5.75 10.73
N ARG A 230 -11.91 -7.01 10.76
CA ARG A 230 -10.84 -7.48 11.64
C ARG A 230 -9.51 -7.42 10.91
N ALA A 231 -8.49 -6.93 11.60
CA ALA A 231 -7.15 -6.78 11.04
C ALA A 231 -6.07 -7.24 12.03
N PRO A 232 -5.09 -8.02 11.59
CA PRO A 232 -3.95 -8.44 12.41
C PRO A 232 -3.24 -7.27 13.10
N ASN A 233 -2.75 -7.52 14.30
CA ASN A 233 -2.10 -6.50 15.13
C ASN A 233 -0.56 -6.51 15.06
N GLY A 234 0.04 -7.28 14.17
CA GLY A 234 1.49 -7.24 13.98
C GLY A 234 2.02 -5.85 13.69
N VAL A 235 1.28 -5.07 12.88
CA VAL A 235 1.62 -3.66 12.59
C VAL A 235 1.54 -2.75 13.81
N VAL A 236 0.64 -3.04 14.76
CA VAL A 236 0.53 -2.29 16.03
C VAL A 236 1.75 -2.55 16.89
N LEU A 237 2.16 -3.82 16.99
CA LEU A 237 3.36 -4.21 17.73
C LEU A 237 4.63 -3.62 17.11
N ASP A 238 4.74 -3.60 15.77
CA ASP A 238 5.84 -2.91 15.06
C ASP A 238 5.83 -1.40 15.37
N GLY A 239 4.64 -0.80 15.46
CA GLY A 239 4.47 0.60 15.85
C GLY A 239 5.04 0.91 17.23
N ILE A 240 4.80 0.03 18.19
CA ILE A 240 5.26 0.17 19.57
C ILE A 240 6.78 -0.08 19.68
N GLU A 241 7.24 -1.19 19.13
CA GLU A 241 8.62 -1.66 19.34
C GLU A 241 9.66 -0.94 18.48
N TYR A 242 9.24 -0.40 17.33
CA TYR A 242 10.14 0.22 16.36
C TYR A 242 9.84 1.70 16.14
N TRP A 243 8.73 2.05 15.50
CA TRP A 243 8.50 3.41 15.04
C TRP A 243 8.33 4.42 16.18
N SER A 244 7.58 4.07 17.24
CA SER A 244 7.47 4.93 18.43
C SER A 244 8.72 4.91 19.32
N ALA A 245 9.56 3.89 19.18
CA ALA A 245 10.82 3.76 19.88
C ALA A 245 12.01 4.38 19.13
N GLY A 246 11.79 5.01 17.96
CA GLY A 246 12.84 5.59 17.12
C GLY A 246 13.78 4.55 16.52
N LYS A 247 13.34 3.31 16.36
CA LYS A 247 14.14 2.19 15.83
C LYS A 247 13.68 1.87 14.41
N PRO A 248 14.54 1.95 13.39
CA PRO A 248 14.17 1.61 12.02
C PRO A 248 13.98 0.10 11.87
N LEU A 249 12.93 -0.31 11.11
CA LEU A 249 12.71 -1.70 10.73
C LEU A 249 13.56 -2.15 9.55
N TYR A 250 14.05 -1.21 8.76
CA TYR A 250 14.93 -1.44 7.61
C TYR A 250 15.94 -0.30 7.51
N ASP A 251 17.04 -0.55 6.81
CA ASP A 251 18.04 0.47 6.50
C ASP A 251 17.78 1.08 5.12
N PRO A 252 17.34 2.36 5.01
CA PRO A 252 17.11 3.02 3.74
C PRO A 252 18.34 3.07 2.82
N ALA A 253 19.55 3.11 3.37
CA ALA A 253 20.79 3.15 2.60
C ALA A 253 21.07 1.85 1.83
N ARG A 254 20.38 0.75 2.17
CA ARG A 254 20.48 -0.53 1.43
C ARG A 254 19.59 -0.58 0.17
N ILE A 255 18.73 0.40 -0.03
CA ILE A 255 17.88 0.48 -1.23
C ILE A 255 18.66 1.19 -2.32
N THR A 256 18.79 0.53 -3.48
CA THR A 256 19.60 1.01 -4.63
C THR A 256 18.80 1.15 -5.92
N VAL A 257 17.47 1.01 -5.85
CA VAL A 257 16.57 1.13 -7.01
C VAL A 257 15.98 2.55 -7.10
N PRO A 258 15.56 3.02 -8.27
CA PRO A 258 14.85 4.30 -8.42
C PRO A 258 13.66 4.41 -7.46
N LEU A 259 13.50 5.58 -6.82
CA LEU A 259 12.57 5.78 -5.72
C LEU A 259 11.68 7.03 -5.91
N LEU A 260 10.37 6.84 -5.76
CA LEU A 260 9.42 7.94 -5.52
C LEU A 260 8.87 7.84 -4.09
N VAL A 261 8.98 8.93 -3.35
CA VAL A 261 8.24 9.15 -2.10
C VAL A 261 7.13 10.15 -2.39
N VAL A 262 5.88 9.80 -2.07
CA VAL A 262 4.73 10.67 -2.29
C VAL A 262 3.83 10.70 -1.05
N VAL A 263 3.38 11.89 -0.63
CA VAL A 263 2.57 12.12 0.57
C VAL A 263 1.55 13.22 0.33
N GLY A 264 0.37 13.10 0.95
CA GLY A 264 -0.64 14.15 0.95
C GLY A 264 -0.26 15.28 1.91
N GLU A 265 -0.56 16.52 1.53
CA GLU A 265 -0.30 17.73 2.35
C GLU A 265 -0.96 17.63 3.73
N TRP A 266 -2.18 17.04 3.78
CA TRP A 266 -3.01 16.91 4.98
C TRP A 266 -2.96 15.51 5.60
N ASP A 267 -1.92 14.74 5.31
CA ASP A 267 -1.75 13.39 5.88
C ASP A 267 -1.38 13.49 7.37
N ASN A 268 -2.32 13.12 8.24
CA ASN A 268 -2.14 13.07 9.70
C ASN A 268 -1.81 11.66 10.21
N ASP A 269 -2.03 10.63 9.40
CA ASP A 269 -1.68 9.25 9.75
C ASP A 269 -0.16 9.01 9.61
N THR A 270 0.42 9.51 8.52
CA THR A 270 1.87 9.55 8.26
C THR A 270 2.24 10.95 7.79
N PRO A 271 2.42 11.90 8.71
CA PRO A 271 2.68 13.30 8.38
C PRO A 271 3.87 13.45 7.43
N ARG A 272 3.82 14.46 6.57
CA ARG A 272 4.88 14.72 5.57
C ARG A 272 6.29 14.78 6.18
N SER A 273 6.40 15.16 7.46
CA SER A 273 7.68 15.17 8.18
C SER A 273 8.35 13.79 8.23
N MET A 274 7.57 12.70 8.23
CA MET A 274 8.15 11.34 8.10
C MET A 274 8.81 11.12 6.75
N ALA A 275 8.14 11.54 5.68
CA ALA A 275 8.69 11.49 4.32
C ALA A 275 9.96 12.36 4.19
N GLU A 276 9.91 13.58 4.73
CA GLU A 276 11.05 14.51 4.72
C GLU A 276 12.25 13.98 5.52
N THR A 277 11.99 13.27 6.62
CA THR A 277 13.02 12.66 7.45
C THR A 277 13.69 11.45 6.78
N VAL A 278 12.89 10.54 6.20
CA VAL A 278 13.44 9.32 5.60
C VAL A 278 14.05 9.56 4.22
N PHE A 279 13.58 10.55 3.47
CA PHE A 279 14.00 10.78 2.09
C PHE A 279 15.52 10.96 1.91
N PRO A 280 16.24 11.78 2.69
CA PRO A 280 17.68 11.91 2.57
C PRO A 280 18.42 10.61 2.92
N MET A 281 17.84 9.73 3.76
CA MET A 281 18.48 8.49 4.20
C MET A 281 18.58 7.44 3.08
N PHE A 282 17.82 7.56 2.00
CA PHE A 282 17.98 6.76 0.78
C PHE A 282 19.24 7.20 -0.01
N ALA A 283 20.40 7.08 0.61
CA ALA A 283 21.65 7.64 0.10
C ALA A 283 22.22 6.88 -1.12
N ALA A 284 21.93 5.58 -1.23
CA ALA A 284 22.40 4.75 -2.35
C ALA A 284 21.46 4.71 -3.56
N VAL A 285 20.33 5.42 -3.50
CA VAL A 285 19.36 5.48 -4.61
C VAL A 285 19.89 6.38 -5.72
N PRO A 286 20.05 5.88 -6.97
CA PRO A 286 20.64 6.64 -8.05
C PRO A 286 19.74 7.79 -8.54
N TRP A 287 18.43 7.64 -8.40
CA TRP A 287 17.42 8.62 -8.77
C TRP A 287 16.23 8.55 -7.83
N LYS A 288 15.99 9.64 -7.11
CA LYS A 288 14.89 9.72 -6.15
C LYS A 288 14.13 11.03 -6.25
N ARG A 289 12.83 10.96 -5.96
CA ARG A 289 11.91 12.10 -5.96
C ARG A 289 11.05 12.09 -4.70
N LEU A 290 10.83 13.27 -4.10
CA LEU A 290 9.83 13.52 -3.07
C LEU A 290 8.75 14.43 -3.63
N SER A 291 7.48 14.01 -3.52
CA SER A 291 6.33 14.79 -3.95
C SER A 291 5.34 14.96 -2.80
N VAL A 292 5.00 16.20 -2.47
CA VAL A 292 3.92 16.55 -1.55
C VAL A 292 2.72 17.00 -2.38
N LEU A 293 1.59 16.33 -2.24
CA LEU A 293 0.40 16.56 -3.04
C LEU A 293 -0.61 17.41 -2.27
N GLY A 294 -0.92 18.60 -2.80
CA GLY A 294 -1.83 19.55 -2.16
C GLY A 294 -3.25 18.99 -1.99
N GLY A 295 -3.86 19.31 -0.85
CA GLY A 295 -5.26 19.00 -0.57
C GLY A 295 -5.57 17.50 -0.44
N GLY A 296 -4.59 16.65 -0.16
CA GLY A 296 -4.77 15.21 0.01
C GLY A 296 -4.46 14.73 1.42
N THR A 297 -5.23 13.77 1.93
CA THR A 297 -4.96 13.09 3.19
C THR A 297 -4.23 11.76 2.99
N HIS A 298 -4.10 10.98 4.06
CA HIS A 298 -3.59 9.60 4.02
C HIS A 298 -4.31 8.68 3.02
N ALA A 299 -5.57 8.97 2.75
CA ALA A 299 -6.44 8.16 1.90
C ALA A 299 -6.73 8.82 0.54
N MET A 300 -5.84 9.65 0.02
CA MET A 300 -6.02 10.40 -1.22
C MET A 300 -6.47 9.53 -2.42
N LEU A 301 -6.17 8.24 -2.40
CA LEU A 301 -6.61 7.29 -3.44
C LEU A 301 -8.14 7.19 -3.57
N MET A 302 -8.91 7.57 -2.54
CA MET A 302 -10.38 7.59 -2.51
C MET A 302 -10.96 9.01 -2.43
N GLU A 303 -10.15 10.03 -2.64
CA GLU A 303 -10.54 11.43 -2.53
C GLU A 303 -10.77 12.08 -3.88
N ARG A 304 -11.32 13.30 -3.86
CA ARG A 304 -11.61 14.09 -5.06
C ARG A 304 -10.37 14.25 -5.95
N ASN A 305 -9.22 14.47 -5.34
CA ASN A 305 -7.95 14.72 -6.00
C ASN A 305 -7.12 13.47 -6.30
N ARG A 306 -7.68 12.25 -6.16
CA ARG A 306 -7.00 10.97 -6.41
C ARG A 306 -6.22 10.91 -7.73
N ILE A 307 -6.73 11.58 -8.77
CA ILE A 307 -6.09 11.58 -10.09
C ILE A 307 -4.71 12.27 -10.04
N LEU A 308 -4.51 13.22 -9.13
CA LEU A 308 -3.18 13.82 -8.93
C LEU A 308 -2.17 12.77 -8.42
N LEU A 309 -2.57 11.96 -7.44
CA LEU A 309 -1.76 10.83 -6.96
C LEU A 309 -1.46 9.85 -8.10
N TYR A 310 -2.50 9.42 -8.84
CA TYR A 310 -2.35 8.46 -9.93
C TYR A 310 -1.38 8.96 -11.00
N ARG A 311 -1.50 10.23 -11.42
CA ARG A 311 -0.61 10.86 -12.40
C ARG A 311 0.83 10.96 -11.90
N THR A 312 1.02 11.35 -10.65
CA THR A 312 2.36 11.49 -10.06
C THR A 312 3.10 10.16 -10.04
N VAL A 313 2.41 9.08 -9.63
CA VAL A 313 3.00 7.73 -9.63
C VAL A 313 3.18 7.20 -11.05
N GLN A 314 2.20 7.39 -11.94
CA GLN A 314 2.29 6.96 -13.35
C GLN A 314 3.47 7.62 -14.06
N GLN A 315 3.66 8.92 -13.89
CA GLN A 315 4.80 9.63 -14.47
C GLN A 315 6.13 9.02 -14.02
N PHE A 316 6.28 8.71 -12.74
CA PHE A 316 7.49 8.08 -12.24
C PHE A 316 7.69 6.65 -12.80
N LEU A 317 6.60 5.88 -12.99
CA LEU A 317 6.69 4.55 -13.57
C LEU A 317 7.08 4.57 -15.06
N GLU A 318 6.71 5.62 -15.81
CA GLU A 318 6.93 5.75 -17.25
C GLU A 318 8.21 6.50 -17.63
N GLU A 319 8.66 7.40 -16.76
CA GLU A 319 9.80 8.27 -17.03
C GLU A 319 11.10 7.46 -17.09
N PRO A 320 11.91 7.58 -18.16
CA PRO A 320 13.20 6.92 -18.18
C PRO A 320 14.10 7.47 -17.06
N PRO A 321 14.98 6.66 -16.48
CA PRO A 321 15.99 7.16 -15.54
C PRO A 321 16.75 8.31 -16.21
N PRO A 322 17.09 9.39 -15.47
CA PRO A 322 17.91 10.46 -16.01
C PRO A 322 19.23 9.87 -16.53
N GLY A 323 19.63 10.32 -17.71
CA GLY A 323 20.92 9.94 -18.29
C GLY A 323 22.09 10.38 -17.41
N PRO A 324 23.29 9.81 -17.60
CA PRO A 324 24.49 10.15 -16.82
C PRO A 324 24.77 11.66 -16.76
N GLU A 325 24.48 12.37 -17.84
CA GLU A 325 24.69 13.82 -17.95
C GLU A 325 23.69 14.64 -17.09
N ALA A 326 22.54 14.08 -16.76
CA ALA A 326 21.50 14.76 -15.96
C ALA A 326 21.71 14.57 -14.44
N LEU A 327 22.63 13.69 -14.03
CA LEU A 327 22.97 13.38 -12.65
C LEU A 327 24.34 13.96 -12.22
N ALA A 328 25.08 14.54 -13.15
CA ALA A 328 26.32 15.24 -12.91
C ALA A 328 26.07 16.71 -12.57
#